data_939e15f7ae6fad2521c104a426feb080
#
_entry.id   939e15f7ae6fad2521c104a426feb080
#
_cell.length_a   1.000
_cell.length_b   1.000
_cell.length_c   1.000
_cell.angle_alpha   90.00
_cell.angle_beta   90.00
_cell.angle_gamma   90.00
#
_symmetry.space_group_name_H-M   'P 1'
#
loop_
_entity.id
_entity.type
_entity.pdbx_description
1 polymer ?
#
loop_
_entity_poly.entity_id
_entity_poly.type
_entity_poly.pdbx_seq_one_letter_code
_entity_poly.pdbx_strand_id
1 'polypeptide(L)'
;MTKKSPLLGILMAFLIPLGASMALLHYDVIGTPTHHGRLLSDQPAWPELAKIRSGWHMFYIPQKTLCQGQCWKDLDSLAKIKVLLGKNSDKVDIIYTLTNPEDAPRQNPYLRQVSIKQLHERLASYQLNDDIPHFFIADPMGRLVLHYSGKQVPKEMMSDLNKLLKSSRALNT
;
A
#
# COMPACT_ATOMS: atom_id res chain seq x y z
N MET A 1 50.30 -30.82 -25.36
CA MET A 1 50.09 -29.77 -24.34
C MET A 1 49.40 -28.58 -24.99
N THR A 2 48.11 -28.47 -24.83
CA THR A 2 47.29 -27.38 -25.45
C THR A 2 47.57 -26.07 -24.72
N LYS A 3 48.21 -25.13 -25.37
CA LYS A 3 48.43 -23.77 -24.91
C LYS A 3 47.07 -23.06 -24.78
N LYS A 4 46.46 -23.15 -23.58
CA LYS A 4 45.20 -22.39 -23.32
C LYS A 4 45.53 -20.90 -23.47
N SER A 5 44.96 -20.25 -24.49
CA SER A 5 45.24 -18.85 -24.76
C SER A 5 44.74 -18.01 -23.57
N PRO A 6 45.57 -17.15 -22.98
CA PRO A 6 45.18 -16.31 -21.85
C PRO A 6 44.02 -15.38 -22.21
N LEU A 7 43.82 -15.11 -23.49
CA LEU A 7 42.78 -14.32 -24.07
C LEU A 7 41.36 -14.93 -23.81
N LEU A 8 41.25 -16.27 -23.89
CA LEU A 8 40.00 -16.97 -23.62
C LEU A 8 39.59 -16.85 -22.14
N GLY A 9 40.57 -16.89 -21.21
CA GLY A 9 40.32 -16.70 -19.79
C GLY A 9 39.81 -15.31 -19.47
N ILE A 10 40.39 -14.28 -20.08
CA ILE A 10 39.96 -12.89 -19.91
C ILE A 10 38.54 -12.71 -20.48
N LEU A 11 38.26 -13.25 -21.67
CA LEU A 11 36.93 -13.14 -22.27
C LEU A 11 35.85 -13.79 -21.41
N MET A 12 36.10 -14.97 -20.86
CA MET A 12 35.18 -15.68 -19.97
C MET A 12 34.95 -14.92 -18.64
N ALA A 13 35.97 -14.27 -18.09
CA ALA A 13 35.83 -13.47 -16.87
C ALA A 13 34.88 -12.29 -17.02
N PHE A 14 34.70 -11.75 -18.23
CA PHE A 14 33.73 -10.69 -18.54
C PHE A 14 32.35 -11.23 -18.95
N LEU A 15 32.31 -12.31 -19.72
CA LEU A 15 31.05 -12.84 -20.23
C LEU A 15 30.22 -13.57 -19.16
N ILE A 16 30.87 -14.23 -18.20
CA ILE A 16 30.16 -14.93 -17.11
C ILE A 16 29.32 -13.99 -16.26
N PRO A 17 29.83 -12.89 -15.71
CA PRO A 17 29.02 -11.98 -14.88
C PRO A 17 27.93 -11.28 -15.71
N LEU A 18 28.19 -10.96 -16.96
CA LEU A 18 27.20 -10.36 -17.86
C LEU A 18 26.06 -11.33 -18.17
N GLY A 19 26.38 -12.59 -18.48
CA GLY A 19 25.39 -13.64 -18.72
C GLY A 19 24.58 -13.98 -17.47
N ALA A 20 25.25 -14.04 -16.30
CA ALA A 20 24.58 -14.25 -15.02
C ALA A 20 23.63 -13.10 -14.67
N SER A 21 24.04 -11.86 -14.92
CA SER A 21 23.20 -10.68 -14.72
C SER A 21 21.94 -10.68 -15.60
N MET A 22 22.10 -11.01 -16.90
CA MET A 22 20.97 -11.15 -17.81
C MET A 22 20.04 -12.32 -17.43
N ALA A 23 20.60 -13.45 -17.01
CA ALA A 23 19.81 -14.58 -16.54
C ALA A 23 19.00 -14.21 -15.28
N LEU A 24 19.60 -13.54 -14.30
CA LEU A 24 18.91 -13.09 -13.09
C LEU A 24 17.77 -12.11 -13.39
N LEU A 25 17.94 -11.23 -14.37
CA LEU A 25 16.89 -10.32 -14.83
C LEU A 25 15.77 -11.07 -15.58
N HIS A 26 16.13 -12.06 -16.39
CA HIS A 26 15.15 -12.81 -17.18
C HIS A 26 14.31 -13.78 -16.35
N TYR A 27 14.91 -14.37 -15.31
CA TYR A 27 14.20 -15.28 -14.39
C TYR A 27 13.48 -14.56 -13.24
N ASP A 28 13.44 -13.23 -13.25
CA ASP A 28 12.72 -12.40 -12.25
C ASP A 28 13.08 -12.75 -10.78
N VAL A 29 14.30 -13.27 -10.59
CA VAL A 29 14.80 -13.70 -9.27
C VAL A 29 14.98 -12.52 -8.31
N ILE A 30 15.06 -11.28 -8.83
CA ILE A 30 15.31 -10.04 -8.06
C ILE A 30 14.02 -9.37 -7.60
N GLY A 31 12.86 -9.92 -7.94
CA GLY A 31 11.57 -9.26 -7.80
C GLY A 31 10.59 -9.88 -6.81
N THR A 32 11.01 -10.46 -5.67
CA THR A 32 10.00 -10.68 -4.63
C THR A 32 9.51 -9.32 -4.12
N PRO A 33 8.23 -8.99 -4.35
CA PRO A 33 7.70 -7.71 -3.88
C PRO A 33 7.93 -7.60 -2.38
N THR A 34 8.61 -6.56 -1.95
CA THR A 34 8.92 -6.33 -0.52
C THR A 34 7.70 -5.86 0.27
N HIS A 35 6.57 -5.67 -0.41
CA HIS A 35 5.28 -5.26 0.16
C HIS A 35 4.25 -6.39 0.08
N HIS A 36 3.32 -6.40 1.03
CA HIS A 36 2.24 -7.40 1.11
C HIS A 36 1.03 -6.97 0.26
N GLY A 37 0.82 -5.66 0.13
CA GLY A 37 -0.27 -5.11 -0.67
C GLY A 37 0.01 -5.17 -2.17
N ARG A 38 -1.07 -5.24 -2.98
CA ARG A 38 -0.97 -5.07 -4.43
C ARG A 38 -0.65 -3.61 -4.77
N LEU A 39 0.44 -3.38 -5.49
CA LEU A 39 0.80 -2.05 -5.96
C LEU A 39 -0.24 -1.56 -6.99
N LEU A 40 -0.69 -0.33 -6.80
CA LEU A 40 -1.57 0.38 -7.73
C LEU A 40 -0.73 1.45 -8.44
N SER A 41 -0.27 1.16 -9.66
CA SER A 41 0.47 2.11 -10.50
C SER A 41 -0.48 2.89 -11.40
N ASP A 42 -0.09 4.13 -11.76
CA ASP A 42 -0.68 4.97 -12.81
C ASP A 42 -2.16 5.38 -12.62
N GLN A 43 -2.62 5.43 -11.38
CA GLN A 43 -3.99 5.82 -11.08
C GLN A 43 -4.08 7.32 -10.70
N PRO A 44 -5.16 8.01 -11.10
CA PRO A 44 -5.35 9.41 -10.74
C PRO A 44 -5.48 9.59 -9.23
N ALA A 45 -4.97 10.69 -8.71
CA ALA A 45 -5.15 11.05 -7.31
C ALA A 45 -6.63 11.26 -6.97
N TRP A 46 -6.99 10.93 -5.73
CA TRP A 46 -8.32 11.20 -5.19
C TRP A 46 -8.30 12.54 -4.45
N PRO A 47 -8.88 13.61 -5.04
CA PRO A 47 -8.74 14.95 -4.48
C PRO A 47 -9.35 15.09 -3.08
N GLU A 48 -10.30 14.23 -2.73
CA GLU A 48 -10.88 14.18 -1.38
C GLU A 48 -9.85 13.76 -0.34
N LEU A 49 -8.95 12.84 -0.67
CA LEU A 49 -7.88 12.39 0.21
C LEU A 49 -6.78 13.45 0.32
N ALA A 50 -6.39 14.06 -0.79
CA ALA A 50 -5.37 15.10 -0.82
C ALA A 50 -5.73 16.35 0.03
N LYS A 51 -7.03 16.62 0.22
CA LYS A 51 -7.53 17.76 1.01
C LYS A 51 -7.49 17.54 2.52
N ILE A 52 -7.26 16.34 3.00
CA ILE A 52 -7.43 16.02 4.42
C ILE A 52 -6.28 16.59 5.25
N ARG A 53 -5.09 16.19 4.99
CA ARG A 53 -3.86 16.63 5.65
C ARG A 53 -2.66 16.18 4.84
N SER A 54 -1.56 16.91 4.91
CA SER A 54 -0.29 16.46 4.33
C SER A 54 0.26 15.27 5.15
N GLY A 55 0.07 14.06 4.66
CA GLY A 55 0.53 12.84 5.33
C GLY A 55 0.12 11.59 4.55
N TRP A 56 0.56 10.45 5.02
CA TRP A 56 0.11 9.16 4.51
C TRP A 56 -1.28 8.85 5.03
N HIS A 57 -2.09 8.16 4.25
CA HIS A 57 -3.44 7.80 4.63
C HIS A 57 -3.62 6.28 4.59
N MET A 58 -4.15 5.71 5.66
CA MET A 58 -4.75 4.38 5.63
C MET A 58 -6.24 4.57 5.35
N PHE A 59 -6.69 4.10 4.20
CA PHE A 59 -8.04 4.31 3.74
C PHE A 59 -8.81 3.00 3.72
N TYR A 60 -9.99 2.99 4.34
CA TYR A 60 -10.87 1.84 4.46
C TYR A 60 -12.20 2.09 3.78
N ILE A 61 -12.58 1.16 2.93
CA ILE A 61 -13.89 1.10 2.27
C ILE A 61 -14.55 -0.19 2.72
N PRO A 62 -15.62 -0.12 3.53
CA PRO A 62 -16.34 -1.30 3.95
C PRO A 62 -17.10 -1.93 2.79
N GLN A 63 -17.47 -3.19 2.95
CA GLN A 63 -18.42 -3.86 2.08
C GLN A 63 -19.75 -3.08 2.03
N LYS A 64 -20.50 -3.18 0.93
CA LYS A 64 -21.75 -2.45 0.61
C LYS A 64 -22.80 -2.33 1.71
N THR A 65 -22.84 -3.28 2.62
CA THR A 65 -23.84 -3.33 3.67
C THR A 65 -23.42 -2.50 4.89
N LEU A 66 -24.40 -2.19 5.72
CA LEU A 66 -24.25 -1.54 7.01
C LEU A 66 -22.95 -1.91 7.72
N CYS A 67 -22.22 -0.92 8.22
CA CYS A 67 -21.01 -1.16 9.00
C CYS A 67 -21.34 -1.90 10.30
N GLN A 68 -21.38 -3.21 10.28
CA GLN A 68 -21.69 -4.09 11.40
C GLN A 68 -20.60 -5.15 11.58
N GLY A 69 -20.52 -5.73 12.78
CA GLY A 69 -19.68 -6.88 13.06
C GLY A 69 -18.22 -6.75 12.62
N GLN A 70 -17.88 -7.22 11.43
CA GLN A 70 -16.51 -7.22 10.93
C GLN A 70 -16.01 -5.81 10.61
N CYS A 71 -16.83 -4.95 10.04
CA CYS A 71 -16.47 -3.56 9.76
C CYS A 71 -15.99 -2.81 11.01
N TRP A 72 -16.68 -2.99 12.15
CA TRP A 72 -16.26 -2.42 13.43
C TRP A 72 -14.91 -2.94 13.90
N LYS A 73 -14.68 -4.25 13.76
CA LYS A 73 -13.39 -4.88 14.11
C LYS A 73 -12.26 -4.36 13.23
N ASP A 74 -12.53 -4.12 11.96
CA ASP A 74 -11.54 -3.60 11.01
C ASP A 74 -11.17 -2.16 11.39
N LEU A 75 -12.16 -1.30 11.65
CA LEU A 75 -11.93 0.08 12.08
C LEU A 75 -11.20 0.16 13.43
N ASP A 76 -11.55 -0.68 14.40
CA ASP A 76 -10.86 -0.77 15.68
C ASP A 76 -9.40 -1.23 15.50
N SER A 77 -9.17 -2.19 14.62
CA SER A 77 -7.83 -2.67 14.29
C SER A 77 -6.98 -1.58 13.62
N LEU A 78 -7.56 -0.80 12.72
CA LEU A 78 -6.88 0.36 12.12
C LEU A 78 -6.57 1.44 13.17
N ALA A 79 -7.50 1.74 14.06
CA ALA A 79 -7.25 2.68 15.15
C ALA A 79 -6.09 2.24 16.06
N LYS A 80 -5.97 0.93 16.34
CA LYS A 80 -4.84 0.38 17.09
C LYS A 80 -3.50 0.57 16.35
N ILE A 81 -3.48 0.47 15.02
CA ILE A 81 -2.27 0.76 14.24
C ILE A 81 -1.81 2.19 14.47
N LYS A 82 -2.72 3.16 14.52
CA LYS A 82 -2.39 4.56 14.81
C LYS A 82 -1.60 4.71 16.11
N VAL A 83 -2.03 4.00 17.16
CA VAL A 83 -1.34 3.97 18.45
C VAL A 83 0.03 3.30 18.34
N LEU A 84 0.11 2.17 17.63
CA LEU A 84 1.36 1.40 17.46
C LEU A 84 2.42 2.13 16.62
N LEU A 85 2.04 3.09 15.78
CA LEU A 85 2.97 3.92 15.03
C LEU A 85 3.80 4.86 15.93
N GLY A 86 3.39 5.10 17.18
CA GLY A 86 4.12 5.93 18.14
C GLY A 86 4.47 7.30 17.58
N LYS A 87 5.77 7.64 17.54
CA LYS A 87 6.28 8.92 17.01
C LYS A 87 5.95 9.21 15.53
N ASN A 88 5.47 8.22 14.80
CA ASN A 88 5.04 8.38 13.41
C ASN A 88 3.54 8.55 13.27
N SER A 89 2.80 8.49 14.36
CA SER A 89 1.35 8.55 14.34
C SER A 89 0.83 9.85 13.70
N ASP A 90 1.50 10.96 13.92
CA ASP A 90 1.13 12.26 13.33
C ASP A 90 1.31 12.37 11.81
N LYS A 91 2.06 11.43 11.21
CA LYS A 91 2.32 11.37 9.77
C LYS A 91 1.32 10.53 9.01
N VAL A 92 0.39 9.91 9.71
CA VAL A 92 -0.57 8.95 9.13
C VAL A 92 -1.96 9.29 9.62
N ASP A 93 -2.89 9.49 8.72
CA ASP A 93 -4.31 9.59 9.04
C ASP A 93 -5.05 8.31 8.66
N ILE A 94 -6.03 7.94 9.47
CA ILE A 94 -6.92 6.81 9.18
C ILE A 94 -8.25 7.37 8.71
N ILE A 95 -8.60 7.00 7.50
CA ILE A 95 -9.77 7.50 6.79
C ILE A 95 -10.67 6.34 6.45
N TYR A 96 -11.96 6.53 6.58
CA TYR A 96 -12.94 5.57 6.12
C TYR A 96 -14.11 6.27 5.43
N THR A 97 -14.79 5.54 4.56
CA THR A 97 -16.04 5.98 3.95
C THR A 97 -17.16 5.01 4.32
N LEU A 98 -18.35 5.53 4.54
CA LEU A 98 -19.55 4.72 4.78
C LEU A 98 -20.62 5.14 3.79
N THR A 99 -21.46 4.19 3.40
CA THR A 99 -22.63 4.44 2.56
C THR A 99 -23.68 5.25 3.35
N ASN A 100 -23.86 4.92 4.62
CA ASN A 100 -24.75 5.64 5.55
C ASN A 100 -23.95 6.32 6.64
N PRO A 101 -24.05 7.66 6.80
CA PRO A 101 -23.39 8.38 7.87
C PRO A 101 -23.83 7.96 9.28
N GLU A 102 -25.07 7.46 9.43
CA GLU A 102 -25.63 7.00 10.71
C GLU A 102 -24.94 5.74 11.26
N ASP A 103 -24.29 4.98 10.38
CA ASP A 103 -23.48 3.81 10.75
C ASP A 103 -22.09 4.19 11.28
N ALA A 104 -21.82 5.48 11.45
CA ALA A 104 -20.52 5.94 11.92
C ALA A 104 -20.17 5.34 13.29
N PRO A 105 -18.91 4.92 13.49
CA PRO A 105 -18.44 4.45 14.79
C PRO A 105 -18.65 5.53 15.85
N ARG A 106 -18.87 5.10 17.10
CA ARG A 106 -18.76 6.00 18.24
C ARG A 106 -17.48 6.79 18.08
N GLN A 107 -17.54 8.10 18.29
CA GLN A 107 -16.44 9.04 18.05
C GLN A 107 -15.09 8.46 18.48
N ASN A 108 -14.30 8.04 17.52
CA ASN A 108 -12.93 7.62 17.74
C ASN A 108 -12.02 8.74 17.20
N PRO A 109 -11.20 9.38 18.04
CA PRO A 109 -10.37 10.51 17.62
C PRO A 109 -9.32 10.15 16.55
N TYR A 110 -9.06 8.88 16.37
CA TYR A 110 -8.08 8.38 15.38
C TYR A 110 -8.68 8.10 14.01
N LEU A 111 -10.01 8.11 13.90
CA LEU A 111 -10.72 7.77 12.67
C LEU A 111 -11.40 9.01 12.08
N ARG A 112 -11.24 9.22 10.80
CA ARG A 112 -11.87 10.32 10.06
C ARG A 112 -12.78 9.77 8.97
N GLN A 113 -14.05 10.14 9.02
CA GLN A 113 -14.98 9.83 7.94
C GLN A 113 -14.83 10.81 6.78
N VAL A 114 -14.87 10.30 5.56
CA VAL A 114 -14.82 11.08 4.32
C VAL A 114 -15.89 10.57 3.37
N SER A 115 -16.60 11.50 2.75
CA SER A 115 -17.52 11.17 1.65
C SER A 115 -16.75 11.18 0.34
N ILE A 116 -16.82 10.08 -0.40
CA ILE A 116 -16.18 9.94 -1.70
C ILE A 116 -17.26 9.97 -2.79
N LYS A 117 -17.19 10.96 -3.65
CA LYS A 117 -18.07 11.05 -4.82
C LYS A 117 -17.74 9.94 -5.80
N GLN A 118 -18.79 9.38 -6.43
CA GLN A 118 -18.62 8.34 -7.45
C GLN A 118 -17.76 7.15 -7.02
N LEU A 119 -17.89 6.76 -5.74
CA LEU A 119 -17.06 5.70 -5.17
C LEU A 119 -17.11 4.40 -5.99
N HIS A 120 -18.31 3.96 -6.42
CA HIS A 120 -18.47 2.75 -7.21
C HIS A 120 -17.75 2.82 -8.56
N GLU A 121 -17.86 3.94 -9.27
CA GLU A 121 -17.18 4.14 -10.55
C GLU A 121 -15.65 4.11 -10.37
N ARG A 122 -15.16 4.72 -9.30
CA ARG A 122 -13.74 4.70 -8.96
C ARG A 122 -13.26 3.29 -8.60
N LEU A 123 -14.00 2.54 -7.81
CA LEU A 123 -13.65 1.15 -7.49
C LEU A 123 -13.66 0.27 -8.74
N ALA A 124 -14.62 0.47 -9.64
CA ALA A 124 -14.68 -0.24 -10.92
C ALA A 124 -13.45 0.03 -11.79
N SER A 125 -12.93 1.28 -11.80
CA SER A 125 -11.71 1.63 -12.54
C SER A 125 -10.47 0.88 -12.05
N TYR A 126 -10.44 0.47 -10.77
CA TYR A 126 -9.39 -0.37 -10.19
C TYR A 126 -9.67 -1.87 -10.33
N GLN A 127 -10.77 -2.26 -11.00
CA GLN A 127 -11.24 -3.65 -11.08
C GLN A 127 -11.49 -4.27 -9.70
N LEU A 128 -11.99 -3.48 -8.77
CA LEU A 128 -12.29 -3.89 -7.42
C LEU A 128 -13.78 -4.17 -7.26
N ASN A 129 -14.08 -5.24 -6.53
CA ASN A 129 -15.45 -5.63 -6.21
C ASN A 129 -15.88 -4.93 -4.93
N ASP A 130 -17.02 -4.22 -4.95
CA ASP A 130 -17.59 -3.56 -3.79
C ASP A 130 -18.32 -4.50 -2.81
N ASP A 131 -18.36 -5.81 -3.10
CA ASP A 131 -18.90 -6.83 -2.20
C ASP A 131 -17.92 -7.30 -1.11
N ILE A 132 -16.66 -6.81 -1.14
CA ILE A 132 -15.65 -7.10 -0.12
C ILE A 132 -15.08 -5.80 0.45
N PRO A 133 -14.58 -5.83 1.69
CA PRO A 133 -13.91 -4.66 2.25
C PRO A 133 -12.57 -4.42 1.56
N HIS A 134 -12.26 -3.16 1.32
CA HIS A 134 -11.01 -2.72 0.71
C HIS A 134 -10.21 -1.86 1.68
N PHE A 135 -8.92 -2.12 1.72
CA PHE A 135 -7.97 -1.34 2.48
C PHE A 135 -6.90 -0.79 1.55
N PHE A 136 -6.53 0.45 1.73
CA PHE A 136 -5.53 1.11 0.91
C PHE A 136 -4.52 1.88 1.76
N ILE A 137 -3.32 2.01 1.22
CA ILE A 137 -2.40 3.05 1.63
C ILE A 137 -2.37 4.09 0.51
N ALA A 138 -2.64 5.35 0.86
CA ALA A 138 -2.55 6.48 -0.05
C ALA A 138 -1.43 7.42 0.38
N ASP A 139 -0.80 8.05 -0.61
CA ASP A 139 0.26 9.03 -0.42
C ASP A 139 -0.32 10.41 -0.01
N PRO A 140 0.54 11.37 0.38
CA PRO A 140 0.11 12.72 0.73
C PRO A 140 -0.59 13.50 -0.39
N MET A 141 -0.45 13.04 -1.63
CA MET A 141 -1.13 13.62 -2.80
C MET A 141 -2.49 12.98 -3.08
N GLY A 142 -2.92 12.01 -2.27
CA GLY A 142 -4.19 11.30 -2.43
C GLY A 142 -4.14 10.20 -3.50
N ARG A 143 -2.96 9.75 -3.94
CA ARG A 143 -2.82 8.61 -4.84
C ARG A 143 -2.84 7.33 -4.04
N LEU A 144 -3.65 6.37 -4.47
CA LEU A 144 -3.67 5.04 -3.87
C LEU A 144 -2.43 4.28 -4.33
N VAL A 145 -1.59 3.89 -3.38
CA VAL A 145 -0.29 3.22 -3.63
C VAL A 145 -0.41 1.72 -3.48
N LEU A 146 -1.01 1.27 -2.39
CA LEU A 146 -1.16 -0.15 -2.07
C LEU A 146 -2.61 -0.49 -1.77
N HIS A 147 -3.04 -1.65 -2.24
CA HIS A 147 -4.36 -2.23 -2.00
C HIS A 147 -4.24 -3.58 -1.32
N TYR A 148 -5.13 -3.83 -0.37
CA TYR A 148 -5.21 -5.07 0.39
C TYR A 148 -6.66 -5.56 0.47
N SER A 149 -6.79 -6.88 0.55
CA SER A 149 -8.07 -7.57 0.79
C SER A 149 -7.83 -8.79 1.68
N GLY A 150 -8.73 -9.08 2.62
CA GLY A 150 -8.65 -10.26 3.49
C GLY A 150 -8.57 -9.98 5.00
N LYS A 151 -8.37 -11.04 5.80
CA LYS A 151 -8.51 -10.98 7.27
C LYS A 151 -7.27 -10.48 8.03
N GLN A 152 -6.06 -10.58 7.48
CA GLN A 152 -4.80 -10.18 8.16
C GLN A 152 -4.30 -8.80 7.76
N VAL A 153 -5.08 -8.08 7.00
CA VAL A 153 -4.74 -6.80 6.39
C VAL A 153 -4.13 -5.77 7.34
N PRO A 154 -4.64 -5.53 8.56
CA PRO A 154 -4.08 -4.48 9.42
C PRO A 154 -2.59 -4.69 9.75
N LYS A 155 -2.16 -5.94 9.97
CA LYS A 155 -0.75 -6.27 10.25
C LYS A 155 0.14 -6.05 9.04
N GLU A 156 -0.31 -6.46 7.88
CA GLU A 156 0.39 -6.30 6.60
C GLU A 156 0.52 -4.82 6.24
N MET A 157 -0.56 -4.06 6.35
CA MET A 157 -0.57 -2.62 6.15
C MET A 157 0.43 -1.89 7.06
N MET A 158 0.49 -2.26 8.34
CA MET A 158 1.43 -1.67 9.29
C MET A 158 2.88 -1.92 8.88
N SER A 159 3.19 -3.14 8.42
CA SER A 159 4.52 -3.49 7.94
C SER A 159 4.94 -2.63 6.76
N ASP A 160 4.08 -2.55 5.75
CA ASP A 160 4.38 -1.82 4.52
C ASP A 160 4.39 -0.30 4.75
N LEU A 161 3.47 0.22 5.55
CA LEU A 161 3.45 1.63 5.94
C LEU A 161 4.74 2.06 6.66
N ASN A 162 5.28 1.22 7.54
CA ASN A 162 6.55 1.49 8.20
C ASN A 162 7.73 1.56 7.21
N LYS A 163 7.73 0.76 6.14
CA LYS A 163 8.73 0.85 5.06
C LYS A 163 8.58 2.15 4.28
N LEU A 164 7.35 2.52 3.92
CA LEU A 164 7.05 3.77 3.20
C LEU A 164 7.45 5.01 4.02
N LEU A 165 7.17 5.01 5.32
CA LEU A 165 7.56 6.10 6.22
C LEU A 165 9.08 6.23 6.41
N LYS A 166 9.82 5.12 6.30
CA LYS A 166 11.29 5.14 6.33
C LYS A 166 11.86 5.70 5.02
N SER A 167 11.35 5.24 3.87
CA SER A 167 11.83 5.71 2.55
C SER A 167 11.51 7.18 2.31
N SER A 168 10.33 7.66 2.71
CA SER A 168 9.96 9.07 2.57
C SER A 168 10.81 10.03 3.41
N ARG A 169 11.41 9.56 4.50
CA ARG A 169 12.38 10.37 5.28
C ARG A 169 13.70 10.55 4.54
N ALA A 170 14.16 9.51 3.85
CA ALA A 170 15.42 9.57 3.10
C ALA A 170 15.37 10.53 1.92
N LEU A 171 14.16 10.88 1.43
CA LEU A 171 13.97 11.83 0.33
C LEU A 171 13.87 13.30 0.80
N ASN A 172 13.68 13.54 2.10
CA ASN A 172 13.51 14.88 2.68
C ASN A 172 14.74 15.34 3.49
N THR A 173 15.86 14.62 3.43
CA THR A 173 17.19 14.98 3.95
C THR A 173 18.13 15.33 2.82
#